data_5a85bc4edb229e665b2faa3039cfb3b1
#
_entry.id   5a85bc4edb229e665b2faa3039cfb3b1
#
_cell.length_a   1.000
_cell.length_b   1.000
_cell.length_c   1.000
_cell.angle_alpha   90.00
_cell.angle_beta   90.00
_cell.angle_gamma   90.00
#
_symmetry.space_group_name_H-M   'P 1'
#
loop_
_entity.id
_entity.type
_entity.pdbx_description
1 polymer ?
#
loop_
_entity_poly.entity_id
_entity_poly.type
_entity_poly.pdbx_seq_one_letter_code
_entity_poly.pdbx_strand_id
1 'polypeptide(L)'
;MSGDPTVLVIGGGATGTGVARDLALRGVDVTLVDRGGLAGGTSGRSHGLLHSGARYAEDDPRGAEECLRENRTLREIAGTCLRETDGLFVRLAGDDPDYFEEKLGACEEVGIETERFDADEAQAVVPGLSDDVAEAFRVPDGVIYPSRLVAANAADAERHGATVHTDAPVEAVETADGAVSAVRVGGDVDAALRPDHVVNATGAWADRIADLAGVEVGMAPSRGVMISVEYDGLAPVLNRCRDPDDGDIVVPHEGEAVLGTTSVPVDDPDEYETADWEVERSIEECAAMLPAVAEAPEVRRWWGVRPLYAPDETGPNRRGISRGFTVIDHADEGVGNLHTVVGGKLTTYREMAEVTADRVCERLGVDAACDTATEPLPGADDPDRLDEFVDRYGGTNPTDAGVVSAAADDD
;
A
#
# COMPACT_ATOMS: atom_id res chain seq x y z
N MET A 1 6.73 40.08 -1.53
CA MET A 1 7.14 38.99 -2.43
C MET A 1 6.56 37.73 -1.78
N SER A 2 5.43 37.25 -2.25
CA SER A 2 4.94 35.93 -1.85
C SER A 2 5.90 34.94 -2.54
N GLY A 3 6.70 34.22 -1.75
CA GLY A 3 7.38 33.02 -2.25
C GLY A 3 6.34 32.00 -2.70
N ASP A 4 6.79 30.95 -3.37
CA ASP A 4 5.93 29.81 -3.68
C ASP A 4 5.44 29.18 -2.38
N PRO A 5 4.18 28.70 -2.31
CA PRO A 5 3.64 28.12 -1.09
C PRO A 5 4.41 26.86 -0.69
N THR A 6 4.63 26.69 0.61
CA THR A 6 5.43 25.61 1.17
C THR A 6 4.54 24.56 1.83
N VAL A 7 4.77 23.28 1.54
CA VAL A 7 4.02 22.15 2.12
C VAL A 7 4.98 21.18 2.79
N LEU A 8 4.65 20.80 4.02
CA LEU A 8 5.30 19.70 4.72
C LEU A 8 4.45 18.44 4.61
N VAL A 9 5.00 17.38 4.03
CA VAL A 9 4.41 16.05 4.00
C VAL A 9 5.09 15.19 5.07
N ILE A 10 4.32 14.63 5.99
CA ILE A 10 4.81 13.76 7.06
C ILE A 10 4.45 12.31 6.72
N GLY A 11 5.47 11.46 6.56
CA GLY A 11 5.34 10.04 6.24
C GLY A 11 5.79 9.70 4.82
N GLY A 12 6.84 8.88 4.71
CA GLY A 12 7.49 8.42 3.47
C GLY A 12 6.98 7.07 2.96
N GLY A 13 5.70 6.75 3.19
CA GLY A 13 5.03 5.61 2.55
C GLY A 13 4.56 5.95 1.13
N ALA A 14 3.89 5.00 0.46
CA ALA A 14 3.39 5.19 -0.90
C ALA A 14 2.51 6.43 -1.05
N THR A 15 1.58 6.66 -0.11
CA THR A 15 0.70 7.84 -0.14
C THR A 15 1.48 9.14 0.02
N GLY A 16 2.38 9.23 1.01
CA GLY A 16 3.12 10.47 1.27
C GLY A 16 4.09 10.83 0.15
N THR A 17 4.82 9.85 -0.41
CA THR A 17 5.69 10.10 -1.57
C THR A 17 4.89 10.43 -2.83
N GLY A 18 3.70 9.82 -2.99
CA GLY A 18 2.76 10.19 -4.04
C GLY A 18 2.27 11.63 -3.92
N VAL A 19 1.89 12.07 -2.71
CA VAL A 19 1.49 13.48 -2.43
C VAL A 19 2.64 14.43 -2.69
N ALA A 20 3.85 14.11 -2.23
CA ALA A 20 5.03 14.94 -2.48
C ALA A 20 5.33 15.08 -3.97
N ARG A 21 5.22 13.99 -4.73
CA ARG A 21 5.36 13.98 -6.19
C ARG A 21 4.31 14.85 -6.87
N ASP A 22 3.05 14.65 -6.55
CA ASP A 22 1.94 15.39 -7.18
C ASP A 22 2.06 16.90 -6.92
N LEU A 23 2.26 17.31 -5.67
CA LEU A 23 2.45 18.72 -5.32
C LEU A 23 3.68 19.34 -5.99
N ALA A 24 4.81 18.60 -6.05
CA ALA A 24 6.02 19.08 -6.73
C ALA A 24 5.82 19.28 -8.24
N LEU A 25 5.10 18.35 -8.90
CA LEU A 25 4.70 18.49 -10.30
C LEU A 25 3.82 19.71 -10.56
N ARG A 26 3.00 20.09 -9.58
CA ARG A 26 2.18 21.33 -9.62
C ARG A 26 2.95 22.59 -9.27
N GLY A 27 4.28 22.51 -9.01
CA GLY A 27 5.14 23.65 -8.72
C GLY A 27 5.05 24.17 -7.28
N VAL A 28 4.59 23.33 -6.36
CA VAL A 28 4.56 23.63 -4.91
C VAL A 28 5.92 23.29 -4.30
N ASP A 29 6.45 24.12 -3.39
CA ASP A 29 7.67 23.83 -2.64
C ASP A 29 7.37 22.80 -1.53
N VAL A 30 7.87 21.56 -1.68
CA VAL A 30 7.52 20.43 -0.82
C VAL A 30 8.74 19.96 -0.03
N THR A 31 8.54 19.80 1.27
CA THR A 31 9.44 19.01 2.13
C THR A 31 8.71 17.76 2.61
N LEU A 32 9.28 16.58 2.35
CA LEU A 32 8.80 15.32 2.89
C LEU A 32 9.76 14.86 4.00
N VAL A 33 9.19 14.42 5.13
CA VAL A 33 9.95 13.87 6.25
C VAL A 33 9.41 12.49 6.64
N ASP A 34 10.30 11.54 6.92
CA ASP A 34 9.96 10.24 7.51
C ASP A 34 10.87 9.96 8.71
N ARG A 35 10.34 9.27 9.72
CA ARG A 35 11.09 8.92 10.94
C ARG A 35 12.19 7.89 10.72
N GLY A 36 12.17 7.19 9.60
CA GLY A 36 13.14 6.19 9.18
C GLY A 36 13.35 6.21 7.68
N GLY A 37 13.72 5.08 7.08
CA GLY A 37 13.78 4.90 5.63
C GLY A 37 12.40 4.87 4.98
N LEU A 38 12.32 5.22 3.70
CA LEU A 38 11.06 5.22 2.95
C LEU A 38 10.45 3.80 2.89
N ALA A 39 9.13 3.75 2.75
CA ALA A 39 8.32 2.52 2.74
C ALA A 39 8.43 1.65 4.00
N GLY A 40 9.12 2.05 5.06
CA GLY A 40 9.37 1.26 6.26
C GLY A 40 8.12 0.83 7.05
N GLY A 41 6.99 1.51 6.85
CA GLY A 41 5.68 1.20 7.45
C GLY A 41 4.87 0.19 6.64
N THR A 42 3.55 0.41 6.56
CA THR A 42 2.58 -0.49 5.91
C THR A 42 2.94 -0.80 4.44
N SER A 43 3.46 0.18 3.70
CA SER A 43 3.77 0.05 2.28
C SER A 43 4.75 -1.09 2.01
N GLY A 44 5.91 -1.10 2.64
CA GLY A 44 6.94 -2.11 2.45
C GLY A 44 6.75 -3.37 3.31
N ARG A 45 5.64 -3.46 4.04
CA ARG A 45 5.24 -4.61 4.86
C ARG A 45 3.93 -5.24 4.44
N SER A 46 3.45 -4.94 3.23
CA SER A 46 2.30 -5.60 2.59
C SER A 46 2.73 -6.92 1.93
N HIS A 47 1.85 -7.58 1.22
CA HIS A 47 2.22 -8.71 0.35
C HIS A 47 2.53 -8.29 -1.10
N GLY A 48 2.47 -6.98 -1.41
CA GLY A 48 2.83 -6.46 -2.72
C GLY A 48 1.80 -6.76 -3.83
N LEU A 49 0.53 -6.94 -3.52
CA LEU A 49 -0.49 -7.23 -4.53
C LEU A 49 -0.97 -5.95 -5.24
N LEU A 50 -0.89 -5.96 -6.57
CA LEU A 50 -1.58 -5.01 -7.44
C LEU A 50 -2.99 -5.52 -7.69
N HIS A 51 -3.96 -4.98 -6.97
CA HIS A 51 -5.35 -5.42 -7.05
C HIS A 51 -6.04 -5.01 -8.35
N SER A 52 -6.73 -5.94 -9.01
CA SER A 52 -7.72 -5.66 -10.04
C SER A 52 -9.03 -5.07 -9.51
N GLY A 53 -9.26 -5.20 -8.19
CA GLY A 53 -10.54 -4.88 -7.55
C GLY A 53 -11.41 -6.10 -7.24
N ALA A 54 -11.13 -7.26 -7.84
CA ALA A 54 -11.96 -8.46 -7.72
C ALA A 54 -12.24 -8.90 -6.27
N ARG A 55 -11.27 -8.67 -5.36
CA ARG A 55 -11.42 -9.03 -3.95
C ARG A 55 -12.48 -8.20 -3.21
N TYR A 56 -12.90 -7.08 -3.78
CA TYR A 56 -13.83 -6.12 -3.16
C TYR A 56 -15.16 -6.01 -3.91
N ALA A 57 -15.29 -6.68 -5.06
CA ALA A 57 -16.36 -6.43 -6.03
C ALA A 57 -17.78 -6.59 -5.46
N GLU A 58 -18.02 -7.55 -4.53
CA GLU A 58 -19.35 -7.78 -3.94
C GLU A 58 -19.67 -6.76 -2.83
N ASP A 59 -18.70 -6.53 -1.92
CA ASP A 59 -18.92 -5.75 -0.70
C ASP A 59 -18.70 -4.26 -0.89
N ASP A 60 -17.79 -3.89 -1.79
CA ASP A 60 -17.39 -2.51 -2.09
C ASP A 60 -17.15 -2.31 -3.60
N PRO A 61 -18.22 -2.34 -4.43
CA PRO A 61 -18.09 -2.17 -5.89
C PRO A 61 -17.36 -0.89 -6.29
N ARG A 62 -17.56 0.22 -5.55
CA ARG A 62 -16.86 1.47 -5.80
C ARG A 62 -15.35 1.34 -5.55
N GLY A 63 -14.96 0.74 -4.43
CA GLY A 63 -13.56 0.47 -4.14
C GLY A 63 -12.92 -0.51 -5.12
N ALA A 64 -13.71 -1.39 -5.73
CA ALA A 64 -13.27 -2.28 -6.81
C ALA A 64 -13.02 -1.49 -8.12
N GLU A 65 -13.93 -0.58 -8.50
CA GLU A 65 -13.74 0.32 -9.65
C GLU A 65 -12.51 1.21 -9.50
N GLU A 66 -12.27 1.76 -8.29
CA GLU A 66 -11.08 2.55 -7.95
C GLU A 66 -9.81 1.71 -8.14
N CYS A 67 -9.77 0.47 -7.62
CA CYS A 67 -8.65 -0.45 -7.83
C CYS A 67 -8.40 -0.75 -9.30
N LEU A 68 -9.45 -1.06 -10.07
CA LEU A 68 -9.34 -1.40 -11.48
C LEU A 68 -8.77 -0.23 -12.30
N ARG A 69 -9.23 0.98 -12.02
CA ARG A 69 -8.73 2.21 -12.66
C ARG A 69 -7.24 2.43 -12.34
N GLU A 70 -6.89 2.38 -11.06
CA GLU A 70 -5.51 2.60 -10.63
C GLU A 70 -4.56 1.47 -11.05
N ASN A 71 -5.03 0.21 -11.10
CA ASN A 71 -4.28 -0.90 -11.66
C ASN A 71 -3.86 -0.63 -13.11
N ARG A 72 -4.80 -0.16 -13.94
CA ARG A 72 -4.51 0.20 -15.34
C ARG A 72 -3.53 1.37 -15.43
N THR A 73 -3.75 2.42 -14.65
CA THR A 73 -2.85 3.59 -14.59
C THR A 73 -1.44 3.20 -14.17
N LEU A 74 -1.30 2.40 -13.11
CA LEU A 74 0.02 1.99 -12.63
C LEU A 74 0.78 1.14 -13.65
N ARG A 75 0.10 0.28 -14.40
CA ARG A 75 0.72 -0.49 -15.50
C ARG A 75 1.30 0.43 -16.59
N GLU A 76 0.70 1.58 -16.83
CA GLU A 76 1.19 2.55 -17.81
C GLU A 76 2.37 3.38 -17.31
N ILE A 77 2.41 3.72 -16.00
CA ILE A 77 3.38 4.70 -15.49
C ILE A 77 4.51 4.10 -14.64
N ALA A 78 4.33 2.91 -14.06
CA ALA A 78 5.24 2.39 -13.03
C ALA A 78 6.24 1.33 -13.54
N GLY A 79 6.06 0.78 -14.74
CA GLY A 79 7.01 -0.13 -15.38
C GLY A 79 7.51 -1.25 -14.47
N THR A 80 8.83 -1.36 -14.29
CA THR A 80 9.47 -2.41 -13.48
C THR A 80 9.38 -2.21 -11.96
N CYS A 81 8.62 -1.18 -11.47
CA CYS A 81 8.10 -1.19 -10.11
C CYS A 81 6.97 -2.24 -9.93
N LEU A 82 6.52 -2.83 -11.03
CA LEU A 82 5.49 -3.86 -11.08
C LEU A 82 6.05 -5.12 -11.74
N ARG A 83 5.47 -6.27 -11.37
CA ARG A 83 5.55 -7.48 -12.16
C ARG A 83 4.17 -7.78 -12.72
N GLU A 84 4.10 -7.82 -14.03
CA GLU A 84 2.87 -8.18 -14.72
C GLU A 84 2.60 -9.68 -14.54
N THR A 85 1.52 -9.97 -13.84
CA THR A 85 0.96 -11.30 -13.67
C THR A 85 -0.55 -11.21 -13.88
N ASP A 86 -1.21 -12.34 -13.89
CA ASP A 86 -2.64 -12.39 -13.67
C ASP A 86 -2.90 -12.77 -12.20
N GLY A 87 -4.16 -12.83 -11.79
CA GLY A 87 -4.63 -13.46 -10.57
C GLY A 87 -5.62 -14.56 -10.89
N LEU A 88 -5.64 -15.61 -10.10
CA LEU A 88 -6.66 -16.64 -10.12
C LEU A 88 -7.44 -16.61 -8.81
N PHE A 89 -8.76 -16.53 -8.89
CA PHE A 89 -9.66 -16.86 -7.79
C PHE A 89 -9.99 -18.34 -7.89
N VAL A 90 -9.50 -19.11 -6.91
CA VAL A 90 -9.53 -20.57 -6.91
C VAL A 90 -10.57 -21.05 -5.90
N ARG A 91 -11.59 -21.78 -6.35
CA ARG A 91 -12.55 -22.48 -5.49
C ARG A 91 -12.12 -23.94 -5.28
N LEU A 92 -12.00 -24.33 -4.03
CA LEU A 92 -11.81 -25.72 -3.67
C LEU A 92 -13.15 -26.47 -3.58
N ALA A 93 -13.14 -27.79 -3.67
CA ALA A 93 -14.36 -28.62 -3.65
C ALA A 93 -15.21 -28.44 -2.37
N GLY A 94 -14.58 -28.04 -1.26
CA GLY A 94 -15.26 -27.76 0.01
C GLY A 94 -15.78 -26.33 0.16
N ASP A 95 -15.44 -25.41 -0.75
CA ASP A 95 -15.88 -24.02 -0.72
C ASP A 95 -17.26 -23.88 -1.38
N ASP A 96 -18.02 -22.84 -1.00
CA ASP A 96 -19.38 -22.59 -1.46
C ASP A 96 -19.40 -22.25 -2.98
N PRO A 97 -20.09 -23.03 -3.82
CA PRO A 97 -20.22 -22.72 -5.24
C PRO A 97 -21.07 -21.47 -5.52
N ASP A 98 -22.03 -21.15 -4.66
CA ASP A 98 -22.88 -19.97 -4.83
C ASP A 98 -22.04 -18.69 -4.62
N TYR A 99 -21.10 -18.70 -3.65
CA TYR A 99 -20.14 -17.61 -3.47
C TYR A 99 -19.23 -17.38 -4.69
N PHE A 100 -18.81 -18.47 -5.36
CA PHE A 100 -18.00 -18.35 -6.59
C PHE A 100 -18.77 -17.62 -7.70
N GLU A 101 -20.03 -18.00 -7.95
CA GLU A 101 -20.86 -17.38 -8.98
C GLU A 101 -21.17 -15.91 -8.63
N GLU A 102 -21.43 -15.60 -7.37
CA GLU A 102 -21.66 -14.23 -6.90
C GLU A 102 -20.41 -13.36 -7.09
N LYS A 103 -19.23 -13.85 -6.71
CA LYS A 103 -17.94 -13.17 -6.88
C LYS A 103 -17.64 -12.91 -8.36
N LEU A 104 -17.79 -13.93 -9.20
CA LEU A 104 -17.58 -13.81 -10.64
C LEU A 104 -18.53 -12.77 -11.25
N GLY A 105 -19.82 -12.85 -10.94
CA GLY A 105 -20.83 -11.90 -11.42
C GLY A 105 -20.53 -10.47 -10.96
N ALA A 106 -20.16 -10.27 -9.70
CA ALA A 106 -19.78 -8.95 -9.19
C ALA A 106 -18.54 -8.37 -9.90
N CYS A 107 -17.54 -9.20 -10.21
CA CYS A 107 -16.39 -8.77 -11.03
C CYS A 107 -16.82 -8.28 -12.42
N GLU A 108 -17.70 -9.01 -13.08
CA GLU A 108 -18.23 -8.65 -14.42
C GLU A 108 -19.04 -7.35 -14.37
N GLU A 109 -19.86 -7.16 -13.33
CA GLU A 109 -20.66 -5.93 -13.14
C GLU A 109 -19.79 -4.68 -12.95
N VAL A 110 -18.66 -4.80 -12.26
CA VAL A 110 -17.66 -3.73 -12.08
C VAL A 110 -16.83 -3.49 -13.34
N GLY A 111 -16.85 -4.42 -14.32
CA GLY A 111 -16.09 -4.34 -15.57
C GLY A 111 -14.66 -4.85 -15.45
N ILE A 112 -14.41 -5.74 -14.49
CA ILE A 112 -13.16 -6.51 -14.38
C ILE A 112 -13.21 -7.62 -15.43
N GLU A 113 -12.18 -7.73 -16.26
CA GLU A 113 -12.05 -8.81 -17.23
C GLU A 113 -11.86 -10.14 -16.51
N THR A 114 -12.69 -11.14 -16.84
CA THR A 114 -12.66 -12.47 -16.23
C THR A 114 -12.58 -13.57 -17.28
N GLU A 115 -11.94 -14.67 -16.95
CA GLU A 115 -11.91 -15.90 -17.75
C GLU A 115 -12.07 -17.10 -16.80
N ARG A 116 -13.13 -17.89 -17.00
CA ARG A 116 -13.43 -19.06 -16.15
C ARG A 116 -12.67 -20.29 -16.63
N PHE A 117 -12.20 -21.12 -15.70
CA PHE A 117 -11.49 -22.37 -15.89
C PHE A 117 -12.18 -23.50 -15.11
N ASP A 118 -12.29 -24.67 -15.71
CA ASP A 118 -12.52 -25.88 -14.94
C ASP A 118 -11.24 -26.33 -14.19
N ALA A 119 -11.32 -27.42 -13.40
CA ALA A 119 -10.20 -27.90 -12.60
C ALA A 119 -8.98 -28.25 -13.44
N ASP A 120 -9.18 -28.95 -14.57
CA ASP A 120 -8.09 -29.39 -15.44
C ASP A 120 -7.41 -28.19 -16.13
N GLU A 121 -8.20 -27.22 -16.56
CA GLU A 121 -7.71 -25.98 -17.15
C GLU A 121 -6.94 -25.12 -16.13
N ALA A 122 -7.46 -25.00 -14.90
CA ALA A 122 -6.78 -24.28 -13.82
C ALA A 122 -5.43 -24.91 -13.47
N GLN A 123 -5.36 -26.23 -13.37
CA GLN A 123 -4.12 -26.98 -13.14
C GLN A 123 -3.14 -26.88 -14.32
N ALA A 124 -3.64 -26.73 -15.54
CA ALA A 124 -2.78 -26.51 -16.71
C ALA A 124 -2.15 -25.09 -16.69
N VAL A 125 -2.88 -24.09 -16.16
CA VAL A 125 -2.36 -22.72 -15.98
C VAL A 125 -1.35 -22.66 -14.82
N VAL A 126 -1.64 -23.34 -13.70
CA VAL A 126 -0.78 -23.39 -12.52
C VAL A 126 -0.49 -24.85 -12.17
N PRO A 127 0.58 -25.44 -12.72
CA PRO A 127 1.02 -26.76 -12.32
C PRO A 127 1.37 -26.79 -10.83
N GLY A 128 0.72 -27.69 -10.09
CA GLY A 128 0.91 -27.83 -8.64
C GLY A 128 -0.23 -27.28 -7.80
N LEU A 129 -1.29 -26.74 -8.41
CA LEU A 129 -2.55 -26.54 -7.70
C LEU A 129 -3.05 -27.85 -7.08
N SER A 130 -3.73 -27.73 -5.95
CA SER A 130 -4.34 -28.86 -5.25
C SER A 130 -5.29 -29.67 -6.16
N ASP A 131 -5.33 -30.99 -5.96
CA ASP A 131 -6.33 -31.86 -6.60
C ASP A 131 -7.76 -31.56 -6.13
N ASP A 132 -7.92 -30.80 -5.04
CA ASP A 132 -9.21 -30.36 -4.52
C ASP A 132 -9.77 -29.11 -5.23
N VAL A 133 -9.05 -28.55 -6.20
CA VAL A 133 -9.54 -27.43 -7.02
C VAL A 133 -10.75 -27.90 -7.84
N ALA A 134 -11.85 -27.18 -7.71
CA ALA A 134 -13.08 -27.45 -8.45
C ALA A 134 -13.20 -26.58 -9.71
N GLU A 135 -12.85 -25.32 -9.59
CA GLU A 135 -12.87 -24.32 -10.67
C GLU A 135 -12.07 -23.07 -10.27
N ALA A 136 -11.76 -22.22 -11.23
CA ALA A 136 -11.12 -20.94 -11.00
C ALA A 136 -11.61 -19.89 -12.01
N PHE A 137 -11.35 -18.63 -11.76
CA PHE A 137 -11.42 -17.60 -12.79
C PHE A 137 -10.23 -16.64 -12.70
N ARG A 138 -9.77 -16.16 -13.86
CA ARG A 138 -8.68 -15.21 -14.02
C ARG A 138 -9.18 -13.78 -13.86
N VAL A 139 -8.33 -12.91 -13.30
CA VAL A 139 -8.50 -11.47 -13.19
C VAL A 139 -7.16 -10.77 -13.45
N PRO A 140 -7.14 -9.46 -13.82
CA PRO A 140 -5.90 -8.72 -14.09
C PRO A 140 -5.23 -8.21 -12.80
N ASP A 141 -4.95 -9.11 -11.85
CA ASP A 141 -4.09 -8.79 -10.70
C ASP A 141 -2.61 -8.68 -11.15
N GLY A 142 -1.73 -8.23 -10.28
CA GLY A 142 -0.31 -8.14 -10.52
C GLY A 142 0.47 -8.03 -9.21
N VAL A 143 1.77 -7.79 -9.31
CA VAL A 143 2.65 -7.61 -8.14
C VAL A 143 3.22 -6.18 -8.16
N ILE A 144 3.26 -5.54 -7.01
CA ILE A 144 3.94 -4.27 -6.78
C ILE A 144 5.21 -4.55 -5.97
N TYR A 145 6.31 -3.94 -6.37
CA TYR A 145 7.53 -3.84 -5.59
C TYR A 145 7.53 -2.50 -4.84
N PRO A 146 7.09 -2.48 -3.57
CA PRO A 146 6.79 -1.22 -2.89
C PRO A 146 8.03 -0.39 -2.61
N SER A 147 9.21 -1.00 -2.38
CA SER A 147 10.44 -0.22 -2.20
C SER A 147 10.78 0.57 -3.45
N ARG A 148 10.73 -0.07 -4.63
CA ARG A 148 10.95 0.60 -5.93
C ARG A 148 9.92 1.69 -6.20
N LEU A 149 8.63 1.38 -6.02
CA LEU A 149 7.54 2.30 -6.28
C LEU A 149 7.65 3.57 -5.44
N VAL A 150 7.89 3.42 -4.15
CA VAL A 150 7.98 4.54 -3.20
C VAL A 150 9.24 5.38 -3.46
N ALA A 151 10.39 4.73 -3.70
CA ALA A 151 11.63 5.41 -4.02
C ALA A 151 11.56 6.18 -5.35
N ALA A 152 10.91 5.63 -6.37
CA ALA A 152 10.70 6.30 -7.65
C ALA A 152 9.82 7.55 -7.51
N ASN A 153 8.74 7.50 -6.73
CA ASN A 153 7.92 8.68 -6.42
C ASN A 153 8.73 9.77 -5.71
N ALA A 154 9.54 9.40 -4.71
CA ALA A 154 10.41 10.34 -3.99
C ALA A 154 11.47 10.96 -4.93
N ALA A 155 12.11 10.15 -5.77
CA ALA A 155 13.08 10.63 -6.73
C ALA A 155 12.47 11.59 -7.76
N ASP A 156 11.22 11.34 -8.19
CA ASP A 156 10.52 12.24 -9.10
C ASP A 156 10.12 13.54 -8.41
N ALA A 157 9.65 13.49 -7.16
CA ALA A 157 9.38 14.68 -6.36
C ALA A 157 10.64 15.58 -6.27
N GLU A 158 11.82 15.01 -5.97
CA GLU A 158 13.07 15.77 -5.90
C GLU A 158 13.49 16.34 -7.26
N ARG A 159 13.27 15.62 -8.36
CA ARG A 159 13.52 16.16 -9.72
C ARG A 159 12.69 17.39 -10.01
N HIS A 160 11.54 17.55 -9.36
CA HIS A 160 10.64 18.69 -9.48
C HIS A 160 10.76 19.69 -8.33
N GLY A 161 11.82 19.59 -7.52
CA GLY A 161 12.20 20.59 -6.53
C GLY A 161 11.83 20.27 -5.09
N ALA A 162 11.19 19.14 -4.81
CA ALA A 162 10.94 18.73 -3.44
C ALA A 162 12.25 18.36 -2.70
N THR A 163 12.20 18.43 -1.36
CA THR A 163 13.25 17.93 -0.48
C THR A 163 12.73 16.73 0.29
N VAL A 164 13.48 15.62 0.29
CA VAL A 164 13.11 14.38 0.99
C VAL A 164 14.12 14.11 2.10
N HIS A 165 13.64 13.94 3.32
CA HIS A 165 14.45 13.60 4.49
C HIS A 165 13.97 12.28 5.09
N THR A 166 14.86 11.31 5.17
CA THR A 166 14.75 10.10 5.98
C THR A 166 15.36 10.36 7.36
N ASP A 167 15.12 9.46 8.32
CA ASP A 167 15.63 9.59 9.72
C ASP A 167 15.32 10.95 10.35
N ALA A 168 14.14 11.51 10.01
CA ALA A 168 13.68 12.84 10.38
C ALA A 168 12.31 12.78 11.10
N PRO A 169 12.26 12.26 12.34
CA PRO A 169 11.01 12.12 13.10
C PRO A 169 10.39 13.48 13.46
N VAL A 170 9.07 13.56 13.34
CA VAL A 170 8.31 14.70 13.88
C VAL A 170 8.19 14.52 15.40
N GLU A 171 8.69 15.51 16.16
CA GLU A 171 8.73 15.48 17.62
C GLU A 171 7.63 16.32 18.27
N ALA A 172 7.21 17.42 17.61
CA ALA A 172 6.16 18.28 18.09
C ALA A 172 5.49 19.08 16.95
N VAL A 173 4.25 19.43 17.14
CA VAL A 173 3.48 20.34 16.28
C VAL A 173 3.00 21.53 17.11
N GLU A 174 3.39 22.74 16.73
CA GLU A 174 2.94 23.96 17.36
C GLU A 174 1.76 24.53 16.58
N THR A 175 0.66 24.81 17.27
CA THR A 175 -0.53 25.44 16.68
C THR A 175 -0.72 26.83 17.25
N ALA A 176 -1.08 27.81 16.41
CA ALA A 176 -1.42 29.16 16.79
C ALA A 176 -2.44 29.76 15.80
N ASP A 177 -3.35 30.56 16.30
CA ASP A 177 -4.34 31.29 15.49
C ASP A 177 -5.15 30.39 14.52
N GLY A 178 -5.42 29.14 14.92
CA GLY A 178 -6.20 28.20 14.12
C GLY A 178 -5.43 27.50 13.01
N ALA A 179 -4.12 27.44 13.11
CA ALA A 179 -3.25 26.79 12.13
C ALA A 179 -2.01 26.17 12.79
N VAL A 180 -1.39 25.20 12.12
CA VAL A 180 -0.01 24.76 12.43
C VAL A 180 0.93 25.93 12.13
N SER A 181 1.70 26.36 13.13
CA SER A 181 2.65 27.46 13.03
C SER A 181 4.10 27.02 12.90
N ALA A 182 4.42 25.84 13.44
CA ALA A 182 5.71 25.19 13.28
C ALA A 182 5.58 23.68 13.53
N VAL A 183 6.46 22.91 12.87
CA VAL A 183 6.66 21.47 13.11
C VAL A 183 8.11 21.25 13.50
N ARG A 184 8.34 20.72 14.69
CA ARG A 184 9.68 20.32 15.15
C ARG A 184 10.03 18.97 14.58
N VAL A 185 11.08 18.93 13.78
CA VAL A 185 11.64 17.71 13.18
C VAL A 185 12.99 17.45 13.82
N GLY A 186 13.19 16.24 14.33
CA GLY A 186 14.45 15.78 14.90
C GLY A 186 15.34 15.07 13.89
N GLY A 187 16.23 14.20 14.40
CA GLY A 187 17.12 13.38 13.59
C GLY A 187 18.03 14.22 12.67
N ASP A 188 18.12 13.85 11.41
CA ASP A 188 19.03 14.48 10.46
C ASP A 188 18.66 15.92 10.11
N VAL A 189 17.41 16.34 10.33
CA VAL A 189 16.94 17.70 10.08
C VAL A 189 17.22 18.63 11.26
N ASP A 190 16.94 18.21 12.49
CA ASP A 190 17.08 18.95 13.76
C ASP A 190 16.67 20.45 13.65
N ALA A 191 15.46 20.70 13.16
CA ALA A 191 14.95 22.05 12.91
C ALA A 191 13.45 22.20 13.21
N ALA A 192 13.00 23.46 13.35
CA ALA A 192 11.60 23.81 13.34
C ALA A 192 11.21 24.33 11.95
N LEU A 193 10.42 23.58 11.22
CA LEU A 193 9.88 23.95 9.90
C LEU A 193 8.59 24.77 10.07
N ARG A 194 8.35 25.71 9.16
CA ARG A 194 7.18 26.62 9.21
C ARG A 194 6.47 26.60 7.85
N PRO A 195 5.80 25.48 7.52
CA PRO A 195 5.11 25.36 6.24
C PRO A 195 3.80 26.17 6.23
N ASP A 196 3.35 26.55 5.04
CA ASP A 196 2.02 27.13 4.84
C ASP A 196 0.94 26.06 5.00
N HIS A 197 1.25 24.78 4.70
CA HIS A 197 0.34 23.66 4.85
C HIS A 197 1.07 22.38 5.30
N VAL A 198 0.35 21.52 6.04
CA VAL A 198 0.86 20.22 6.50
C VAL A 198 -0.05 19.11 6.01
N VAL A 199 0.55 18.03 5.49
CA VAL A 199 -0.13 16.79 5.15
C VAL A 199 0.38 15.67 6.06
N ASN A 200 -0.50 15.09 6.86
CA ASN A 200 -0.24 13.88 7.63
C ASN A 200 -0.58 12.66 6.77
N ALA A 201 0.45 11.96 6.27
CA ALA A 201 0.37 10.75 5.47
C ALA A 201 1.06 9.56 6.16
N THR A 202 1.03 9.53 7.50
CA THR A 202 1.78 8.56 8.32
C THR A 202 1.10 7.19 8.45
N GLY A 203 0.02 6.95 7.69
CA GLY A 203 -0.63 5.64 7.62
C GLY A 203 -1.16 5.17 8.97
N ALA A 204 -0.69 4.03 9.49
CA ALA A 204 -1.16 3.45 10.74
C ALA A 204 -0.83 4.31 11.99
N TRP A 205 -0.01 5.32 11.86
CA TRP A 205 0.40 6.28 12.92
C TRP A 205 -0.24 7.66 12.76
N ALA A 206 -1.30 7.78 11.97
CA ALA A 206 -1.91 9.07 11.65
C ALA A 206 -2.51 9.76 12.87
N ASP A 207 -3.06 9.02 13.80
CA ASP A 207 -3.56 9.50 15.08
C ASP A 207 -2.46 10.17 15.93
N ARG A 208 -1.25 9.63 15.96
CA ARG A 208 -0.13 10.18 16.74
C ARG A 208 0.29 11.57 16.27
N ILE A 209 0.33 11.79 14.95
CA ILE A 209 0.64 13.10 14.40
C ILE A 209 -0.54 14.07 14.61
N ALA A 210 -1.77 13.58 14.49
CA ALA A 210 -2.98 14.35 14.79
C ALA A 210 -3.01 14.81 16.26
N ASP A 211 -2.69 13.92 17.20
CA ASP A 211 -2.60 14.21 18.64
C ASP A 211 -1.59 15.33 18.94
N LEU A 212 -0.42 15.33 18.25
CA LEU A 212 0.57 16.40 18.39
C LEU A 212 0.03 17.75 17.95
N ALA A 213 -0.92 17.79 17.01
CA ALA A 213 -1.59 19.02 16.55
C ALA A 213 -2.85 19.36 17.38
N GLY A 214 -3.25 18.48 18.30
CA GLY A 214 -4.45 18.65 19.13
C GLY A 214 -5.76 18.37 18.40
N VAL A 215 -5.74 17.52 17.36
CA VAL A 215 -6.90 17.06 16.60
C VAL A 215 -7.00 15.54 16.65
N GLU A 216 -8.16 14.95 16.29
CA GLU A 216 -8.41 13.53 16.45
C GLU A 216 -8.50 12.81 15.09
N VAL A 217 -7.93 11.59 15.01
CA VAL A 217 -8.10 10.67 13.87
C VAL A 217 -8.45 9.29 14.39
N GLY A 218 -9.66 8.81 14.09
CA GLY A 218 -10.21 7.53 14.59
C GLY A 218 -9.58 6.33 13.90
N MET A 219 -8.36 5.97 14.27
CA MET A 219 -7.65 4.81 13.73
C MET A 219 -8.14 3.50 14.35
N ALA A 220 -8.17 2.45 13.53
CA ALA A 220 -8.51 1.09 13.92
C ALA A 220 -7.48 0.09 13.35
N PRO A 221 -6.20 0.20 13.71
CA PRO A 221 -5.13 -0.56 13.06
C PRO A 221 -5.29 -2.07 13.26
N SER A 222 -4.90 -2.85 12.24
CA SER A 222 -4.94 -4.31 12.26
C SER A 222 -3.67 -4.87 11.64
N ARG A 223 -2.96 -5.72 12.37
CA ARG A 223 -1.78 -6.40 11.85
C ARG A 223 -2.15 -7.65 11.06
N GLY A 224 -1.25 -8.08 10.20
CA GLY A 224 -1.30 -9.37 9.52
C GLY A 224 0.11 -9.86 9.21
N VAL A 225 0.28 -11.19 9.24
CA VAL A 225 1.55 -11.86 8.93
C VAL A 225 1.67 -12.10 7.42
N MET A 226 2.86 -11.98 6.90
CA MET A 226 3.29 -12.49 5.60
C MET A 226 4.48 -13.41 5.79
N ILE A 227 4.51 -14.52 5.05
CA ILE A 227 5.58 -15.51 5.05
C ILE A 227 6.09 -15.68 3.63
N SER A 228 7.36 -15.43 3.38
CA SER A 228 8.00 -15.76 2.12
C SER A 228 8.64 -17.14 2.21
N VAL A 229 8.36 -18.00 1.23
CA VAL A 229 8.93 -19.32 1.10
C VAL A 229 9.63 -19.46 -0.25
N GLU A 230 10.64 -20.35 -0.31
CA GLU A 230 11.28 -20.71 -1.58
C GLU A 230 10.27 -21.42 -2.50
N TYR A 231 9.86 -20.79 -3.57
CA TYR A 231 8.96 -21.38 -4.55
C TYR A 231 9.17 -20.74 -5.92
N ASP A 232 9.60 -21.53 -6.87
CA ASP A 232 9.82 -21.08 -8.25
C ASP A 232 8.68 -21.54 -9.17
N GLY A 233 8.35 -20.72 -10.16
CA GLY A 233 7.42 -21.07 -11.22
C GLY A 233 5.95 -20.75 -10.96
N LEU A 234 5.59 -20.09 -9.85
CA LEU A 234 4.25 -19.50 -9.71
C LEU A 234 4.15 -18.25 -10.59
N ALA A 235 3.28 -18.28 -11.59
CA ALA A 235 3.06 -17.13 -12.47
C ALA A 235 1.96 -16.19 -11.95
N PRO A 236 0.68 -16.62 -11.71
CA PRO A 236 -0.37 -15.75 -11.24
C PRO A 236 -0.40 -15.63 -9.71
N VAL A 237 -0.99 -14.55 -9.23
CA VAL A 237 -1.45 -14.45 -7.84
C VAL A 237 -2.56 -15.47 -7.62
N LEU A 238 -2.55 -16.20 -6.50
CA LEU A 238 -3.66 -17.07 -6.12
C LEU A 238 -4.49 -16.39 -5.03
N ASN A 239 -5.80 -16.36 -5.22
CA ASN A 239 -6.79 -15.92 -4.25
C ASN A 239 -7.77 -17.07 -4.02
N ARG A 240 -8.01 -17.47 -2.77
CA ARG A 240 -9.07 -18.43 -2.47
C ARG A 240 -10.44 -17.78 -2.63
N CYS A 241 -11.31 -18.41 -3.41
CA CYS A 241 -12.66 -17.93 -3.70
C CYS A 241 -13.65 -18.47 -2.67
N ARG A 242 -13.71 -17.81 -1.53
CA ARG A 242 -14.64 -18.06 -0.40
C ARG A 242 -14.86 -16.76 0.37
N ASP A 243 -15.76 -16.78 1.36
CA ASP A 243 -15.82 -15.68 2.33
C ASP A 243 -14.42 -15.35 2.86
N PRO A 244 -13.98 -14.07 2.84
CA PRO A 244 -12.62 -13.70 3.18
C PRO A 244 -12.20 -14.16 4.59
N ASP A 245 -11.12 -14.91 4.67
CA ASP A 245 -10.52 -15.41 5.92
C ASP A 245 -8.99 -15.27 5.91
N ASP A 246 -8.30 -15.81 6.94
CA ASP A 246 -6.84 -15.80 7.03
C ASP A 246 -6.21 -16.73 5.97
N GLY A 247 -5.06 -16.32 5.43
CA GLY A 247 -4.27 -17.14 4.51
C GLY A 247 -4.86 -17.34 3.11
N ASP A 248 -5.68 -16.43 2.61
CA ASP A 248 -6.39 -16.56 1.33
C ASP A 248 -5.56 -16.18 0.09
N ILE A 249 -4.31 -15.73 0.24
CA ILE A 249 -3.55 -15.14 -0.86
C ILE A 249 -2.14 -15.73 -0.94
N VAL A 250 -1.72 -16.11 -2.17
CA VAL A 250 -0.33 -16.43 -2.50
C VAL A 250 0.14 -15.48 -3.59
N VAL A 251 1.15 -14.67 -3.30
CA VAL A 251 1.70 -13.70 -4.27
C VAL A 251 3.05 -14.19 -4.78
N PRO A 252 3.22 -14.36 -6.12
CA PRO A 252 4.49 -14.78 -6.69
C PRO A 252 5.51 -13.62 -6.66
N HIS A 253 6.71 -13.90 -6.16
CA HIS A 253 7.89 -13.07 -6.31
C HIS A 253 9.00 -13.82 -7.08
N GLU A 254 10.15 -13.18 -7.30
CA GLU A 254 11.28 -13.83 -8.02
C GLU A 254 11.85 -14.99 -7.19
N GLY A 255 11.53 -16.24 -7.58
CA GLY A 255 11.98 -17.45 -6.86
C GLY A 255 11.32 -17.70 -5.51
N GLU A 256 10.38 -16.87 -5.11
CA GLU A 256 9.67 -16.93 -3.84
C GLU A 256 8.16 -16.85 -4.03
N ALA A 257 7.40 -17.34 -3.04
CA ALA A 257 5.97 -17.10 -2.90
C ALA A 257 5.70 -16.46 -1.53
N VAL A 258 4.95 -15.36 -1.51
CA VAL A 258 4.51 -14.69 -0.29
C VAL A 258 3.12 -15.17 0.09
N LEU A 259 3.03 -15.84 1.23
CA LEU A 259 1.81 -16.39 1.80
C LEU A 259 1.21 -15.41 2.80
N GLY A 260 -0.09 -15.27 2.81
CA GLY A 260 -0.74 -14.43 3.82
C GLY A 260 -2.20 -14.15 3.49
N THR A 261 -2.85 -13.44 4.31
CA THR A 261 -2.41 -12.75 5.52
C THR A 261 -3.47 -12.92 6.61
N THR A 262 -3.10 -12.72 7.86
CA THR A 262 -4.05 -12.68 8.98
C THR A 262 -4.65 -11.27 9.18
N SER A 263 -5.64 -11.15 10.09
CA SER A 263 -6.21 -9.86 10.46
C SER A 263 -6.47 -9.81 11.96
N VAL A 264 -5.53 -9.29 12.73
CA VAL A 264 -5.58 -9.18 14.18
C VAL A 264 -5.56 -7.71 14.59
N PRO A 265 -6.61 -7.21 15.33
CA PRO A 265 -6.59 -5.86 15.85
C PRO A 265 -5.37 -5.58 16.72
N VAL A 266 -4.83 -4.38 16.64
CA VAL A 266 -3.78 -3.88 17.52
C VAL A 266 -4.15 -2.50 18.04
N ASP A 267 -3.73 -2.18 19.24
CA ASP A 267 -3.93 -0.85 19.83
C ASP A 267 -2.76 0.08 19.48
N ASP A 268 -1.56 -0.48 19.34
CA ASP A 268 -0.34 0.24 19.00
C ASP A 268 0.34 -0.38 17.76
N PRO A 269 0.57 0.40 16.68
CA PRO A 269 1.21 -0.13 15.49
C PRO A 269 2.72 -0.41 15.62
N ASP A 270 3.39 0.04 16.68
CA ASP A 270 4.81 -0.26 16.95
C ASP A 270 4.97 -1.37 18.02
N GLU A 271 3.98 -1.52 18.93
CA GLU A 271 4.08 -2.45 20.06
C GLU A 271 2.91 -3.45 20.04
N TYR A 272 3.13 -4.64 19.51
CA TYR A 272 2.16 -5.73 19.51
C TYR A 272 2.86 -7.10 19.64
N GLU A 273 2.15 -8.04 20.23
CA GLU A 273 2.61 -9.43 20.31
C GLU A 273 2.35 -10.14 18.98
N THR A 274 3.30 -10.94 18.51
CA THR A 274 3.14 -11.84 17.35
C THR A 274 2.87 -13.26 17.85
N ALA A 275 2.15 -14.08 17.08
CA ALA A 275 1.77 -15.41 17.52
C ALA A 275 2.03 -16.46 16.42
N ASP A 276 2.55 -17.62 16.82
CA ASP A 276 2.88 -18.72 15.91
C ASP A 276 1.66 -19.24 15.14
N TRP A 277 0.47 -19.20 15.75
CA TRP A 277 -0.76 -19.63 15.09
C TRP A 277 -1.08 -18.83 13.83
N GLU A 278 -0.66 -17.55 13.75
CA GLU A 278 -0.87 -16.72 12.55
C GLU A 278 -0.07 -17.28 11.36
N VAL A 279 1.16 -17.70 11.64
CA VAL A 279 2.05 -18.32 10.65
C VAL A 279 1.52 -19.68 10.23
N GLU A 280 1.21 -20.55 11.20
CA GLU A 280 0.68 -21.89 10.96
C GLU A 280 -0.62 -21.83 10.13
N ARG A 281 -1.54 -20.93 10.50
CA ARG A 281 -2.82 -20.75 9.79
C ARG A 281 -2.62 -20.26 8.36
N SER A 282 -1.73 -19.27 8.16
CA SER A 282 -1.47 -18.75 6.81
C SER A 282 -0.83 -19.80 5.89
N ILE A 283 0.10 -20.61 6.40
CA ILE A 283 0.70 -21.71 5.63
C ILE A 283 -0.35 -22.78 5.32
N GLU A 284 -1.16 -23.21 6.30
CA GLU A 284 -2.20 -24.23 6.13
C GLU A 284 -3.19 -23.84 5.03
N GLU A 285 -3.72 -22.62 5.09
CA GLU A 285 -4.74 -22.16 4.15
C GLU A 285 -4.19 -21.92 2.75
N CYS A 286 -2.97 -21.36 2.63
CA CYS A 286 -2.30 -21.22 1.33
C CYS A 286 -1.97 -22.60 0.72
N ALA A 287 -1.53 -23.56 1.54
CA ALA A 287 -1.25 -24.93 1.11
C ALA A 287 -2.49 -25.67 0.64
N ALA A 288 -3.68 -25.31 1.10
CA ALA A 288 -4.92 -25.88 0.58
C ALA A 288 -5.12 -25.59 -0.92
N MET A 289 -4.62 -24.45 -1.43
CA MET A 289 -4.59 -24.13 -2.86
C MET A 289 -3.32 -24.66 -3.55
N LEU A 290 -2.16 -24.52 -2.91
CA LEU A 290 -0.83 -24.84 -3.46
C LEU A 290 -0.05 -25.72 -2.47
N PRO A 291 -0.27 -27.04 -2.46
CA PRO A 291 0.25 -27.95 -1.42
C PRO A 291 1.76 -27.87 -1.19
N ALA A 292 2.54 -27.57 -2.24
CA ALA A 292 3.99 -27.52 -2.16
C ALA A 292 4.52 -26.45 -1.19
N VAL A 293 3.75 -25.40 -0.88
CA VAL A 293 4.21 -24.35 0.03
C VAL A 293 4.23 -24.79 1.50
N ALA A 294 3.54 -25.89 1.85
CA ALA A 294 3.53 -26.43 3.22
C ALA A 294 4.91 -26.87 3.71
N GLU A 295 5.75 -27.40 2.81
CA GLU A 295 7.08 -27.95 3.12
C GLU A 295 8.21 -27.09 2.51
N ALA A 296 7.86 -25.98 1.84
CA ALA A 296 8.83 -25.08 1.24
C ALA A 296 9.66 -24.37 2.32
N PRO A 297 10.99 -24.23 2.14
CA PRO A 297 11.82 -23.52 3.10
C PRO A 297 11.35 -22.07 3.28
N GLU A 298 11.17 -21.67 4.55
CA GLU A 298 10.88 -20.27 4.87
C GLU A 298 12.12 -19.41 4.60
N VAL A 299 11.94 -18.34 3.81
CA VAL A 299 12.98 -17.35 3.53
C VAL A 299 12.95 -16.24 4.59
N ARG A 300 11.77 -15.68 4.83
CA ARG A 300 11.54 -14.62 5.82
C ARG A 300 10.07 -14.54 6.22
N ARG A 301 9.83 -13.93 7.38
CA ARG A 301 8.47 -13.56 7.83
C ARG A 301 8.44 -12.16 8.38
N TRP A 302 7.31 -11.50 8.23
CA TRP A 302 7.11 -10.16 8.76
C TRP A 302 5.64 -9.88 9.04
N TRP A 303 5.40 -8.87 9.86
CA TRP A 303 4.05 -8.35 10.11
C TRP A 303 3.94 -6.93 9.58
N GLY A 304 2.79 -6.63 8.97
CA GLY A 304 2.41 -5.29 8.54
C GLY A 304 1.14 -4.84 9.26
N VAL A 305 1.05 -3.56 9.58
CA VAL A 305 -0.12 -2.97 10.23
C VAL A 305 -0.91 -2.15 9.21
N ARG A 306 -2.19 -2.50 9.01
CA ARG A 306 -3.10 -1.81 8.09
C ARG A 306 -3.60 -0.52 8.71
N PRO A 307 -3.59 0.61 7.96
CA PRO A 307 -4.06 1.91 8.42
C PRO A 307 -5.58 2.04 8.31
N LEU A 308 -6.33 1.17 8.99
CA LEU A 308 -7.79 1.21 8.93
C LEU A 308 -8.33 2.44 9.66
N TYR A 309 -9.26 3.14 9.02
CA TYR A 309 -9.96 4.29 9.55
C TYR A 309 -11.41 3.91 9.86
N ALA A 310 -11.80 4.03 11.11
CA ALA A 310 -13.14 3.70 11.59
C ALA A 310 -13.47 4.47 12.87
N PRO A 311 -13.76 5.77 12.78
CA PRO A 311 -13.98 6.63 13.94
C PRO A 311 -15.16 6.21 14.82
N ASP A 312 -16.14 5.51 14.24
CA ASP A 312 -17.39 5.10 14.92
C ASP A 312 -17.41 3.62 15.31
N GLU A 313 -16.38 2.83 14.94
CA GLU A 313 -16.37 1.38 15.17
C GLU A 313 -15.49 0.98 16.35
N THR A 314 -16.13 0.40 17.38
CA THR A 314 -15.46 -0.10 18.60
C THR A 314 -15.39 -1.62 18.69
N GLY A 315 -15.81 -2.36 17.65
CA GLY A 315 -15.91 -3.82 17.65
C GLY A 315 -14.57 -4.56 17.49
N PRO A 316 -14.48 -5.83 17.90
CA PRO A 316 -13.26 -6.64 17.76
C PRO A 316 -13.00 -7.12 16.32
N ASN A 317 -14.01 -7.07 15.43
CA ASN A 317 -13.86 -7.51 14.05
C ASN A 317 -13.49 -6.32 13.14
N ARG A 318 -12.25 -6.32 12.64
CA ARG A 318 -11.70 -5.29 11.74
C ARG A 318 -11.79 -5.66 10.26
N ARG A 319 -12.29 -6.87 9.91
CA ARG A 319 -12.39 -7.33 8.50
C ARG A 319 -13.45 -6.58 7.71
N GLY A 320 -14.58 -6.23 8.37
CA GLY A 320 -15.69 -5.48 7.76
C GLY A 320 -15.43 -3.98 7.59
N ILE A 321 -14.31 -3.44 8.09
CA ILE A 321 -13.98 -2.03 7.93
C ILE A 321 -13.63 -1.78 6.45
N SER A 322 -14.24 -0.75 5.87
CA SER A 322 -13.99 -0.31 4.48
C SER A 322 -12.48 -0.15 4.20
N ARG A 323 -12.06 -0.60 3.04
CA ARG A 323 -10.71 -0.38 2.50
C ARG A 323 -10.63 0.87 1.63
N GLY A 324 -11.67 1.70 1.66
CA GLY A 324 -11.63 3.04 1.08
C GLY A 324 -10.66 3.96 1.81
N PHE A 325 -10.35 5.10 1.22
CA PHE A 325 -9.53 6.13 1.86
C PHE A 325 -10.35 7.36 2.20
N THR A 326 -9.84 8.13 3.14
CA THR A 326 -10.44 9.40 3.55
C THR A 326 -9.35 10.46 3.64
N VAL A 327 -9.65 11.67 3.15
CA VAL A 327 -8.83 12.85 3.39
C VAL A 327 -9.61 13.73 4.36
N ILE A 328 -9.07 13.91 5.55
CA ILE A 328 -9.67 14.66 6.66
C ILE A 328 -9.12 16.09 6.61
N ASP A 329 -10.01 17.09 6.59
CA ASP A 329 -9.67 18.51 6.77
C ASP A 329 -9.94 18.89 8.22
N HIS A 330 -8.92 19.30 8.94
CA HIS A 330 -9.01 19.63 10.37
C HIS A 330 -9.45 21.11 10.64
N ALA A 331 -9.94 21.80 9.63
CA ALA A 331 -10.42 23.20 9.81
C ALA A 331 -11.57 23.29 10.80
N ASP A 332 -12.50 22.34 10.82
CA ASP A 332 -13.62 22.29 11.76
C ASP A 332 -13.17 22.00 13.19
N GLU A 333 -11.98 21.38 13.36
CA GLU A 333 -11.33 21.15 14.65
C GLU A 333 -10.41 22.32 15.05
N GLY A 334 -10.35 23.38 14.24
CA GLY A 334 -9.60 24.59 14.52
C GLY A 334 -8.14 24.58 14.03
N VAL A 335 -7.77 23.68 13.10
CA VAL A 335 -6.44 23.64 12.49
C VAL A 335 -6.57 23.65 10.95
N GLY A 336 -6.75 24.85 10.38
CA GLY A 336 -7.18 25.05 8.99
C GLY A 336 -6.12 24.75 7.91
N ASN A 337 -4.88 24.50 8.28
CA ASN A 337 -3.80 24.15 7.33
C ASN A 337 -3.23 22.74 7.55
N LEU A 338 -4.03 21.83 8.08
CA LEU A 338 -3.68 20.43 8.27
C LEU A 338 -4.69 19.53 7.57
N HIS A 339 -4.20 18.66 6.71
CA HIS A 339 -4.96 17.52 6.18
C HIS A 339 -4.34 16.20 6.61
N THR A 340 -5.18 15.22 6.91
CA THR A 340 -4.73 13.83 7.17
C THR A 340 -5.33 12.91 6.13
N VAL A 341 -4.49 12.06 5.50
CA VAL A 341 -4.93 11.02 4.56
C VAL A 341 -4.73 9.64 5.18
N VAL A 342 -5.83 8.87 5.28
CA VAL A 342 -5.86 7.57 5.94
C VAL A 342 -6.64 6.52 5.16
N GLY A 343 -6.40 5.25 5.46
CA GLY A 343 -7.06 4.13 4.81
C GLY A 343 -6.44 3.78 3.47
N GLY A 344 -7.26 3.29 2.56
CA GLY A 344 -6.87 2.95 1.19
C GLY A 344 -6.05 1.67 1.05
N LYS A 345 -5.52 1.48 -0.13
CA LYS A 345 -4.76 0.31 -0.57
C LYS A 345 -3.48 0.78 -1.27
N LEU A 346 -2.45 -0.08 -1.31
CA LEU A 346 -1.23 0.24 -2.07
C LEU A 346 -1.54 0.53 -3.55
N THR A 347 -2.46 -0.21 -4.16
CA THR A 347 -2.91 0.01 -5.54
C THR A 347 -3.49 1.41 -5.76
N THR A 348 -4.21 1.98 -4.79
CA THR A 348 -4.90 3.27 -4.94
C THR A 348 -4.10 4.47 -4.42
N TYR A 349 -2.82 4.28 -4.07
CA TYR A 349 -2.00 5.32 -3.46
C TYR A 349 -1.93 6.60 -4.30
N ARG A 350 -1.88 6.46 -5.64
CA ARG A 350 -1.78 7.61 -6.55
C ARG A 350 -3.05 8.47 -6.51
N GLU A 351 -4.23 7.85 -6.55
CA GLU A 351 -5.51 8.58 -6.43
C GLU A 351 -5.65 9.22 -5.04
N MET A 352 -5.20 8.53 -3.98
CA MET A 352 -5.13 9.11 -2.64
C MET A 352 -4.27 10.38 -2.62
N ALA A 353 -3.14 10.33 -3.31
CA ALA A 353 -2.22 11.46 -3.44
C ALA A 353 -2.86 12.62 -4.24
N GLU A 354 -3.46 12.33 -5.39
CA GLU A 354 -4.15 13.30 -6.23
C GLU A 354 -5.26 14.04 -5.47
N VAL A 355 -6.17 13.28 -4.83
CA VAL A 355 -7.26 13.89 -4.05
C VAL A 355 -6.74 14.73 -2.88
N THR A 356 -5.64 14.32 -2.26
CA THR A 356 -5.01 15.09 -1.18
C THR A 356 -4.38 16.37 -1.72
N ALA A 357 -3.61 16.27 -2.80
CA ALA A 357 -2.95 17.40 -3.45
C ALA A 357 -3.96 18.41 -3.99
N ASP A 358 -5.09 17.95 -4.55
CA ASP A 358 -6.18 18.84 -5.00
C ASP A 358 -6.70 19.70 -3.87
N ARG A 359 -6.98 19.12 -2.69
CA ARG A 359 -7.46 19.86 -1.51
C ARG A 359 -6.42 20.85 -0.99
N VAL A 360 -5.15 20.44 -0.96
CA VAL A 360 -4.04 21.31 -0.56
C VAL A 360 -3.89 22.49 -1.54
N CYS A 361 -3.89 22.22 -2.85
CA CYS A 361 -3.81 23.23 -3.89
C CYS A 361 -4.99 24.23 -3.83
N GLU A 362 -6.21 23.74 -3.59
CA GLU A 362 -7.38 24.60 -3.37
C GLU A 362 -7.16 25.55 -2.19
N ARG A 363 -6.64 25.06 -1.06
CA ARG A 363 -6.33 25.89 0.12
C ARG A 363 -5.25 26.92 -0.14
N LEU A 364 -4.24 26.57 -0.93
CA LEU A 364 -3.11 27.44 -1.26
C LEU A 364 -3.37 28.37 -2.44
N GLY A 365 -4.47 28.17 -3.16
CA GLY A 365 -4.80 28.93 -4.37
C GLY A 365 -3.87 28.60 -5.56
N VAL A 366 -3.38 27.36 -5.62
CA VAL A 366 -2.58 26.82 -6.74
C VAL A 366 -3.53 26.25 -7.79
N ASP A 367 -3.53 26.84 -8.99
CA ASP A 367 -4.35 26.41 -10.12
C ASP A 367 -3.48 25.58 -11.10
N ALA A 368 -3.20 24.35 -10.72
CA ALA A 368 -2.44 23.40 -11.54
C ALA A 368 -3.10 22.01 -11.50
N ALA A 369 -3.27 21.39 -12.68
CA ALA A 369 -3.86 20.06 -12.79
C ALA A 369 -2.89 18.96 -12.33
N CYS A 370 -3.41 17.80 -11.97
CA CYS A 370 -2.62 16.61 -11.71
C CYS A 370 -2.17 15.95 -13.02
N ASP A 371 -0.89 15.64 -13.14
CA ASP A 371 -0.30 14.94 -14.27
C ASP A 371 0.21 13.53 -13.89
N THR A 372 0.05 13.11 -12.62
CA THR A 372 0.63 11.86 -12.11
C THR A 372 0.08 10.59 -12.75
N ALA A 373 -1.11 10.65 -13.35
CA ALA A 373 -1.71 9.53 -14.07
C ALA A 373 -1.09 9.28 -15.46
N THR A 374 -0.37 10.25 -16.01
CA THR A 374 0.18 10.19 -17.38
C THR A 374 1.70 10.33 -17.42
N GLU A 375 2.31 10.91 -16.38
CA GLU A 375 3.76 11.05 -16.28
C GLU A 375 4.40 9.76 -15.74
N PRO A 376 5.25 9.06 -16.53
CA PRO A 376 5.93 7.86 -16.06
C PRO A 376 6.86 8.15 -14.88
N LEU A 377 6.98 7.17 -13.98
CA LEU A 377 7.96 7.23 -12.90
C LEU A 377 9.39 7.16 -13.46
N PRO A 378 10.35 7.90 -12.89
CA PRO A 378 11.74 7.84 -13.31
C PRO A 378 12.33 6.45 -13.05
N GLY A 379 13.06 5.90 -14.01
CA GLY A 379 13.62 4.54 -13.92
C GLY A 379 12.60 3.42 -14.09
N ALA A 380 11.36 3.70 -14.52
CA ALA A 380 10.31 2.70 -14.69
C ALA A 380 10.67 1.55 -15.65
N ASP A 381 11.59 1.76 -16.57
CA ASP A 381 12.14 0.79 -17.53
C ASP A 381 13.54 0.26 -17.16
N ASP A 382 14.08 0.66 -16.01
CA ASP A 382 15.44 0.37 -15.55
C ASP A 382 15.45 -0.08 -14.08
N PRO A 383 15.39 -1.40 -13.82
CA PRO A 383 15.36 -1.92 -12.46
C PRO A 383 16.61 -1.56 -11.64
N ASP A 384 17.79 -1.51 -12.25
CA ASP A 384 19.03 -1.16 -11.55
C ASP A 384 18.96 0.31 -11.06
N ARG A 385 18.38 1.17 -11.88
CA ARG A 385 18.15 2.57 -11.50
C ARG A 385 17.13 2.72 -10.37
N LEU A 386 16.09 1.89 -10.36
CA LEU A 386 15.13 1.87 -9.26
C LEU A 386 15.77 1.38 -7.96
N ASP A 387 16.65 0.36 -8.04
CA ASP A 387 17.37 -0.16 -6.88
C ASP A 387 18.36 0.89 -6.32
N GLU A 388 19.03 1.70 -7.18
CA GLU A 388 19.82 2.87 -6.74
C GLU A 388 18.95 3.89 -5.96
N PHE A 389 17.71 4.11 -6.37
CA PHE A 389 16.79 4.99 -5.62
C PHE A 389 16.42 4.37 -4.27
N VAL A 390 16.17 3.04 -4.21
CA VAL A 390 15.88 2.35 -2.96
C VAL A 390 17.04 2.50 -1.97
N ASP A 391 18.27 2.25 -2.40
CA ASP A 391 19.47 2.40 -1.57
C ASP A 391 19.63 3.82 -1.03
N ARG A 392 19.32 4.80 -1.86
CA ARG A 392 19.42 6.22 -1.48
C ARG A 392 18.47 6.61 -0.34
N TYR A 393 17.31 6.00 -0.24
CA TYR A 393 16.26 6.40 0.71
C TYR A 393 16.06 5.42 1.88
N GLY A 394 17.03 4.57 2.17
CA GLY A 394 17.00 3.76 3.39
C GLY A 394 16.83 2.26 3.18
N GLY A 395 17.02 1.79 1.94
CA GLY A 395 17.16 0.37 1.65
C GLY A 395 15.85 -0.39 1.47
N THR A 396 16.02 -1.71 1.36
CA THR A 396 14.97 -2.66 0.99
C THR A 396 14.03 -2.97 2.14
N ASN A 397 12.75 -3.12 1.84
CA ASN A 397 11.73 -3.56 2.79
C ASN A 397 11.40 -5.05 2.65
N PRO A 398 10.80 -5.70 3.67
CA PRO A 398 10.62 -7.16 3.65
C PRO A 398 9.76 -7.68 2.51
N THR A 399 8.83 -6.90 1.96
CA THR A 399 7.95 -7.35 0.88
C THR A 399 8.72 -7.75 -0.37
N ASP A 400 9.65 -6.94 -0.82
CA ASP A 400 10.40 -7.09 -2.07
C ASP A 400 11.91 -7.28 -1.87
N ALA A 401 12.32 -7.68 -0.67
CA ALA A 401 13.72 -7.93 -0.33
C ALA A 401 14.41 -9.03 -1.18
N GLY A 402 13.63 -9.94 -1.78
CA GLY A 402 14.17 -10.95 -2.70
C GLY A 402 14.37 -10.46 -4.13
N VAL A 403 13.86 -9.26 -4.45
CA VAL A 403 13.85 -8.70 -5.82
C VAL A 403 14.77 -7.49 -5.94
N VAL A 404 14.69 -6.60 -4.97
CA VAL A 404 15.56 -5.43 -4.92
C VAL A 404 16.94 -5.91 -4.53
N SER A 405 17.88 -5.88 -5.47
CA SER A 405 19.27 -6.22 -5.18
C SER A 405 19.78 -5.21 -4.17
N ALA A 406 20.07 -5.67 -2.94
CA ALA A 406 21.03 -4.94 -2.13
C ALA A 406 22.27 -4.74 -3.02
N ALA A 407 22.73 -3.51 -3.18
CA ALA A 407 24.02 -3.29 -3.84
C ALA A 407 24.99 -4.29 -3.24
N ALA A 408 25.50 -5.21 -4.06
CA ALA A 408 26.33 -6.27 -3.59
C ALA A 408 27.44 -5.63 -2.76
N ASP A 409 27.63 -6.06 -1.52
CA ASP A 409 28.84 -5.81 -0.77
C ASP A 409 29.99 -6.43 -1.59
N ASP A 410 30.47 -5.70 -2.59
CA ASP A 410 31.73 -5.92 -3.27
C ASP A 410 32.84 -5.41 -2.33
N ASP A 411 33.21 -6.26 -1.38
CA ASP A 411 34.47 -6.20 -0.65
C ASP A 411 35.38 -7.41 -0.96
#